data_48ffbc54a75789282c1e906d1c8d2516
#
_entry.id   48ffbc54a75789282c1e906d1c8d2516
#
_cell.length_a   1.000
_cell.length_b   1.000
_cell.length_c   1.000
_cell.angle_alpha   90.00
_cell.angle_beta   90.00
_cell.angle_gamma   90.00
#
_symmetry.space_group_name_H-M   'P 1'
#
loop_
_entity.id
_entity.type
_entity.pdbx_description
1 polymer ?
#
loop_
_entity_poly.entity_id
_entity_poly.type
_entity_poly.pdbx_seq_one_letter_code
_entity_poly.pdbx_strand_id
1 'polypeptide(L)'
;MMGRQEVGQVPLFYAFNLEDHVPANHLLRRIDQFLDLGELHRHLAPHYSHTGRPSVDPALLIRMLIVGYCFGIRSERRLCEEVHLNLAYRWFCRLGLEDAVPDHSTFSKNRHGRFRNSDTLRFVFEKVLERCLAEGLVGGEGFAIDASVIKADANRQRGVPGSDASWDRESSLTRPVREYLEALDAAEEARKPPKNVSLTDPAAQWTAAPGGPAFYAYSTNYLIDTKAGVILDVEATPAHRTNEVNATKVMVDRVEERFEIKPTHLIGDTAYGTAEMLGWMVDEKAIEPHVPVWDKAERKDGSLGRTDFRWEAEADEYRCPQGKPLRSTGKPTADDTLIYRSSVYDCAGCELKSRCCPNTTHRKIARQVNESARDVARQLATTSRYARSRRHRKKVEMLFAHLKRILRLDRLRLRGLKGAHDEFLLAATAQNLRRMAAWLMPKGKEAGIAIPI
;
A
#
# COMPACT_ATOMS: atom_id res chain seq x y z
N MET A 1 -47.92 -9.86 -20.17
CA MET A 1 -48.87 -10.50 -19.22
C MET A 1 -48.30 -10.29 -17.83
N MET A 2 -49.08 -9.73 -16.89
CA MET A 2 -48.63 -9.50 -15.52
C MET A 2 -48.77 -10.81 -14.75
N GLY A 3 -47.64 -11.30 -14.15
CA GLY A 3 -47.66 -12.46 -13.29
C GLY A 3 -48.31 -12.13 -11.94
N ARG A 4 -48.96 -13.10 -11.32
CA ARG A 4 -49.47 -13.00 -9.94
C ARG A 4 -48.73 -14.02 -9.08
N GLN A 5 -48.42 -13.64 -7.86
CA GLN A 5 -47.84 -14.56 -6.88
C GLN A 5 -48.98 -15.42 -6.32
N GLU A 6 -48.90 -16.72 -6.55
CA GLU A 6 -49.83 -17.67 -5.93
C GLU A 6 -49.31 -18.08 -4.56
N VAL A 7 -50.15 -17.92 -3.55
CA VAL A 7 -49.87 -18.40 -2.19
C VAL A 7 -50.38 -19.84 -2.12
N GLY A 8 -49.47 -20.78 -2.43
CA GLY A 8 -49.76 -22.21 -2.25
C GLY A 8 -49.70 -22.63 -0.78
N GLN A 9 -50.28 -23.76 -0.46
CA GLN A 9 -50.16 -24.35 0.87
C GLN A 9 -48.69 -24.71 1.15
N VAL A 10 -48.13 -24.16 2.25
CA VAL A 10 -46.75 -24.43 2.67
C VAL A 10 -46.64 -25.86 3.15
N PRO A 11 -45.65 -26.66 2.69
CA PRO A 11 -45.42 -28.00 3.20
C PRO A 11 -45.18 -28.01 4.71
N LEU A 12 -45.75 -28.96 5.43
CA LEU A 12 -45.55 -29.17 6.87
C LEU A 12 -44.11 -29.49 7.24
N PHE A 13 -43.37 -30.16 6.34
CA PHE A 13 -41.97 -30.52 6.48
C PHE A 13 -41.18 -29.97 5.30
N TYR A 14 -40.10 -29.28 5.59
CA TYR A 14 -39.22 -28.68 4.61
C TYR A 14 -37.83 -29.31 4.71
N ALA A 15 -37.41 -30.04 3.70
CA ALA A 15 -36.03 -30.50 3.58
C ALA A 15 -35.17 -29.30 3.13
N PHE A 16 -34.53 -28.64 4.09
CA PHE A 16 -33.69 -27.47 3.80
C PHE A 16 -32.22 -27.84 3.88
N ASN A 17 -31.48 -27.51 2.79
CA ASN A 17 -30.03 -27.57 2.75
C ASN A 17 -29.48 -26.24 2.24
N LEU A 18 -28.65 -25.57 3.02
CA LEU A 18 -28.00 -24.30 2.64
C LEU A 18 -27.22 -24.41 1.35
N GLU A 19 -26.60 -25.57 1.08
CA GLU A 19 -25.84 -25.82 -0.14
C GLU A 19 -26.67 -25.58 -1.40
N ASP A 20 -27.92 -26.00 -1.39
CA ASP A 20 -28.83 -25.93 -2.55
C ASP A 20 -29.36 -24.51 -2.79
N HIS A 21 -29.31 -23.64 -1.76
CA HIS A 21 -29.86 -22.27 -1.79
C HIS A 21 -28.83 -21.23 -2.19
N VAL A 22 -27.54 -21.55 -2.20
CA VAL A 22 -26.48 -20.62 -2.65
C VAL A 22 -26.22 -20.84 -4.12
N PRO A 23 -26.40 -19.84 -5.00
CA PRO A 23 -26.15 -19.98 -6.43
C PRO A 23 -24.77 -20.53 -6.76
N ALA A 24 -24.66 -21.45 -7.72
CA ALA A 24 -23.39 -22.08 -8.09
C ALA A 24 -22.32 -21.05 -8.57
N ASN A 25 -22.76 -19.93 -9.16
CA ASN A 25 -21.88 -18.85 -9.63
C ASN A 25 -21.61 -17.77 -8.57
N HIS A 26 -22.06 -17.95 -7.31
CA HIS A 26 -21.86 -16.95 -6.27
C HIS A 26 -20.37 -16.75 -5.96
N LEU A 27 -19.95 -15.49 -5.73
CA LEU A 27 -18.56 -15.13 -5.47
C LEU A 27 -17.94 -15.94 -4.32
N LEU A 28 -18.68 -16.13 -3.23
CA LEU A 28 -18.18 -16.84 -2.06
C LEU A 28 -17.89 -18.32 -2.33
N ARG A 29 -18.60 -18.99 -3.23
CA ARG A 29 -18.28 -20.36 -3.65
C ARG A 29 -16.89 -20.46 -4.28
N ARG A 30 -16.56 -19.48 -5.10
CA ARG A 30 -15.24 -19.40 -5.75
C ARG A 30 -14.16 -19.08 -4.75
N ILE A 31 -14.39 -18.10 -3.85
CA ILE A 31 -13.45 -17.76 -2.78
C ILE A 31 -13.19 -18.96 -1.89
N ASP A 32 -14.23 -19.72 -1.56
CA ASP A 32 -14.15 -20.90 -0.68
C ASP A 32 -13.24 -22.01 -1.23
N GLN A 33 -13.15 -22.14 -2.55
CA GLN A 33 -12.25 -23.11 -3.21
C GLN A 33 -10.76 -22.79 -3.01
N PHE A 34 -10.43 -21.53 -2.74
CA PHE A 34 -9.04 -21.05 -2.62
C PHE A 34 -8.66 -20.68 -1.18
N LEU A 35 -9.65 -20.48 -0.32
CA LEU A 35 -9.41 -20.06 1.06
C LEU A 35 -9.09 -21.29 1.93
N ASP A 36 -7.80 -21.46 2.20
CA ASP A 36 -7.33 -22.46 3.14
C ASP A 36 -7.05 -21.83 4.51
N LEU A 37 -7.75 -22.29 5.54
CA LEU A 37 -7.58 -21.91 6.94
C LEU A 37 -7.16 -23.11 7.81
N GLY A 38 -6.69 -24.20 7.21
CA GLY A 38 -6.35 -25.44 7.92
C GLY A 38 -5.24 -25.24 8.97
N GLU A 39 -4.28 -24.38 8.72
CA GLU A 39 -3.19 -24.11 9.65
C GLU A 39 -3.50 -23.01 10.69
N LEU A 40 -4.64 -22.32 10.56
CA LEU A 40 -4.99 -21.18 11.42
C LEU A 40 -5.06 -21.54 12.90
N HIS A 41 -5.64 -22.68 13.23
CA HIS A 41 -5.75 -23.14 14.62
C HIS A 41 -4.38 -23.43 15.23
N ARG A 42 -3.46 -24.03 14.46
CA ARG A 42 -2.09 -24.27 14.89
C ARG A 42 -1.35 -22.97 15.12
N HIS A 43 -1.47 -22.01 14.20
CA HIS A 43 -0.87 -20.68 14.30
C HIS A 43 -1.35 -19.94 15.56
N LEU A 44 -2.62 -20.04 15.88
CA LEU A 44 -3.24 -19.36 17.01
C LEU A 44 -3.12 -20.11 18.37
N ALA A 45 -2.77 -21.39 18.37
CA ALA A 45 -2.74 -22.22 19.59
C ALA A 45 -1.98 -21.57 20.77
N PRO A 46 -0.81 -20.92 20.58
CA PRO A 46 -0.07 -20.26 21.67
C PRO A 46 -0.84 -19.12 22.35
N HIS A 47 -1.84 -18.55 21.68
CA HIS A 47 -2.62 -17.39 22.14
C HIS A 47 -3.96 -17.80 22.78
N TYR A 48 -4.20 -19.10 22.94
CA TYR A 48 -5.43 -19.64 23.57
C TYR A 48 -5.10 -20.42 24.84
N SER A 49 -5.93 -20.23 25.86
CA SER A 49 -5.83 -21.02 27.09
C SER A 49 -6.31 -22.45 26.85
N HIS A 50 -5.67 -23.43 27.51
CA HIS A 50 -6.08 -24.82 27.50
C HIS A 50 -7.23 -25.12 28.47
N THR A 51 -7.62 -24.13 29.29
CA THR A 51 -8.69 -24.27 30.31
C THR A 51 -9.75 -23.20 30.12
N GLY A 52 -10.98 -23.51 30.60
CA GLY A 52 -12.11 -22.58 30.58
C GLY A 52 -13.11 -22.87 29.46
N ARG A 53 -14.10 -21.95 29.31
CA ARG A 53 -15.14 -22.08 28.28
C ARG A 53 -14.54 -21.91 26.89
N PRO A 54 -14.85 -22.76 25.90
CA PRO A 54 -14.43 -22.59 24.52
C PRO A 54 -14.81 -21.23 23.99
N SER A 55 -13.86 -20.59 23.30
CA SER A 55 -14.09 -19.30 22.62
C SER A 55 -14.71 -19.53 21.24
N VAL A 56 -15.16 -18.45 20.61
CA VAL A 56 -15.60 -18.47 19.19
C VAL A 56 -14.45 -18.98 18.32
N ASP A 57 -14.77 -19.85 17.35
CA ASP A 57 -13.81 -20.38 16.39
C ASP A 57 -13.15 -19.24 15.60
N PRO A 58 -11.80 -19.14 15.60
CA PRO A 58 -11.09 -18.12 14.83
C PRO A 58 -11.32 -18.22 13.32
N ALA A 59 -11.52 -19.42 12.77
CA ALA A 59 -11.81 -19.60 11.35
C ALA A 59 -13.16 -18.97 10.96
N LEU A 60 -14.17 -19.08 11.82
CA LEU A 60 -15.45 -18.38 11.66
C LEU A 60 -15.24 -16.86 11.61
N LEU A 61 -14.47 -16.32 12.55
CA LEU A 61 -14.23 -14.88 12.60
C LEU A 61 -13.47 -14.37 11.36
N ILE A 62 -12.48 -15.12 10.87
CA ILE A 62 -11.76 -14.76 9.62
C ILE A 62 -12.69 -14.83 8.42
N ARG A 63 -13.54 -15.86 8.29
CA ARG A 63 -14.56 -15.94 7.22
C ARG A 63 -15.53 -14.76 7.26
N MET A 64 -15.99 -14.38 8.44
CA MET A 64 -16.85 -13.20 8.61
C MET A 64 -16.12 -11.92 8.17
N LEU A 65 -14.84 -11.75 8.54
CA LEU A 65 -14.04 -10.58 8.08
C LEU A 65 -13.89 -10.56 6.55
N ILE A 66 -13.63 -11.70 5.93
CA ILE A 66 -13.52 -11.82 4.47
C ILE A 66 -14.86 -11.43 3.81
N VAL A 67 -16.00 -11.89 4.31
CA VAL A 67 -17.32 -11.44 3.85
C VAL A 67 -17.43 -9.93 3.96
N GLY A 68 -17.11 -9.36 5.14
CA GLY A 68 -17.19 -7.93 5.38
C GLY A 68 -16.37 -7.11 4.37
N TYR A 69 -15.13 -7.51 4.13
CA TYR A 69 -14.25 -6.81 3.19
C TYR A 69 -14.62 -7.07 1.73
N CYS A 70 -15.02 -8.29 1.35
CA CYS A 70 -15.45 -8.57 -0.03
C CYS A 70 -16.72 -7.81 -0.43
N PHE A 71 -17.63 -7.55 0.50
CA PHE A 71 -18.92 -6.92 0.20
C PHE A 71 -19.03 -5.48 0.74
N GLY A 72 -17.93 -4.90 1.25
CA GLY A 72 -17.89 -3.52 1.73
C GLY A 72 -18.71 -3.29 3.01
N ILE A 73 -18.92 -4.33 3.83
CA ILE A 73 -19.59 -4.25 5.12
C ILE A 73 -18.54 -3.93 6.18
N ARG A 74 -18.33 -2.64 6.45
CA ARG A 74 -17.23 -2.15 7.29
C ARG A 74 -17.56 -2.08 8.79
N SER A 75 -18.82 -2.15 9.17
CA SER A 75 -19.29 -2.15 10.57
C SER A 75 -19.40 -3.59 11.08
N GLU A 76 -18.71 -3.92 12.16
CA GLU A 76 -18.77 -5.26 12.77
C GLU A 76 -20.20 -5.62 13.24
N ARG A 77 -20.93 -4.66 13.79
CA ARG A 77 -22.35 -4.87 14.17
C ARG A 77 -23.18 -5.24 12.94
N ARG A 78 -23.09 -4.45 11.87
CA ARG A 78 -23.80 -4.74 10.63
C ARG A 78 -23.34 -6.05 9.99
N LEU A 79 -22.05 -6.38 10.08
CA LEU A 79 -21.53 -7.65 9.59
C LEU A 79 -22.17 -8.84 10.29
N CYS A 80 -22.32 -8.79 11.62
CA CYS A 80 -23.01 -9.83 12.38
C CYS A 80 -24.49 -9.95 11.97
N GLU A 81 -25.19 -8.81 11.80
CA GLU A 81 -26.57 -8.78 11.32
C GLU A 81 -26.72 -9.38 9.91
N GLU A 82 -25.85 -8.96 8.99
CA GLU A 82 -25.86 -9.46 7.59
C GLU A 82 -25.54 -10.96 7.51
N VAL A 83 -24.59 -11.46 8.30
CA VAL A 83 -24.30 -12.90 8.39
C VAL A 83 -25.47 -13.66 9.00
N HIS A 84 -26.22 -13.05 9.93
CA HIS A 84 -27.41 -13.67 10.49
C HIS A 84 -28.52 -13.86 9.45
N LEU A 85 -28.73 -12.90 8.58
CA LEU A 85 -29.86 -12.84 7.64
C LEU A 85 -29.56 -13.42 6.24
N ASN A 86 -28.30 -13.50 5.83
CA ASN A 86 -27.93 -13.89 4.47
C ASN A 86 -27.47 -15.35 4.39
N LEU A 87 -28.19 -16.16 3.64
CA LEU A 87 -27.89 -17.60 3.49
C LEU A 87 -26.51 -17.88 2.90
N ALA A 88 -26.06 -17.09 1.92
CA ALA A 88 -24.74 -17.27 1.32
C ALA A 88 -23.60 -16.91 2.31
N TYR A 89 -23.81 -15.94 3.20
CA TYR A 89 -22.85 -15.59 4.22
C TYR A 89 -22.78 -16.66 5.31
N ARG A 90 -23.95 -17.17 5.74
CA ARG A 90 -24.00 -18.31 6.69
C ARG A 90 -23.29 -19.53 6.11
N TRP A 91 -23.60 -19.89 4.88
CA TRP A 91 -22.96 -20.99 4.18
C TRP A 91 -21.43 -20.84 4.16
N PHE A 92 -20.93 -19.68 3.73
CA PHE A 92 -19.49 -19.41 3.69
C PHE A 92 -18.85 -19.44 5.07
N CYS A 93 -19.55 -18.98 6.10
CA CYS A 93 -19.12 -18.98 7.49
C CYS A 93 -19.28 -20.35 8.18
N ARG A 94 -19.76 -21.38 7.46
CA ARG A 94 -20.01 -22.73 8.03
C ARG A 94 -21.03 -22.71 9.17
N LEU A 95 -22.04 -21.85 9.08
CA LEU A 95 -23.14 -21.74 10.04
C LEU A 95 -24.42 -22.32 9.44
N GLY A 96 -25.06 -23.27 10.13
CA GLY A 96 -26.42 -23.71 9.84
C GLY A 96 -27.46 -22.65 10.22
N LEU A 97 -28.74 -22.89 9.99
CA LEU A 97 -29.82 -21.94 10.31
C LEU A 97 -29.95 -21.69 11.81
N GLU A 98 -29.76 -22.71 12.63
CA GLU A 98 -29.88 -22.65 14.07
C GLU A 98 -28.63 -22.17 14.79
N ASP A 99 -27.48 -22.09 14.09
CA ASP A 99 -26.22 -21.70 14.68
C ASP A 99 -26.19 -20.21 15.02
N ALA A 100 -25.70 -19.90 16.21
CA ALA A 100 -25.57 -18.52 16.66
C ALA A 100 -24.43 -17.78 15.95
N VAL A 101 -24.72 -16.61 15.41
CA VAL A 101 -23.70 -15.68 14.93
C VAL A 101 -23.05 -14.97 16.11
N PRO A 102 -21.70 -14.84 16.15
CA PRO A 102 -21.01 -14.13 17.22
C PRO A 102 -21.50 -12.69 17.41
N ASP A 103 -21.62 -12.26 18.66
CA ASP A 103 -21.89 -10.85 18.96
C ASP A 103 -20.71 -9.96 18.56
N HIS A 104 -21.00 -8.75 18.10
CA HIS A 104 -19.99 -7.79 17.64
C HIS A 104 -18.96 -7.43 18.73
N SER A 105 -19.33 -7.41 20.01
CA SER A 105 -18.41 -7.13 21.12
C SER A 105 -17.39 -8.26 21.34
N THR A 106 -17.84 -9.51 21.24
CA THR A 106 -16.97 -10.69 21.30
C THR A 106 -16.06 -10.77 20.09
N PHE A 107 -16.60 -10.45 18.92
CA PHE A 107 -15.86 -10.35 17.67
C PHE A 107 -14.76 -9.30 17.77
N SER A 108 -15.10 -8.09 18.19
CA SER A 108 -14.17 -6.98 18.37
C SER A 108 -13.03 -7.33 19.36
N LYS A 109 -13.35 -7.97 20.50
CA LYS A 109 -12.33 -8.40 21.48
C LYS A 109 -11.30 -9.37 20.89
N ASN A 110 -11.73 -10.36 20.10
CA ASN A 110 -10.81 -11.29 19.45
C ASN A 110 -9.91 -10.58 18.43
N ARG A 111 -10.48 -9.70 17.59
CA ARG A 111 -9.75 -8.93 16.59
C ARG A 111 -8.70 -8.02 17.20
N HIS A 112 -9.05 -7.29 18.27
CA HIS A 112 -8.14 -6.37 18.94
C HIS A 112 -7.17 -7.04 19.92
N GLY A 113 -7.42 -8.27 20.30
CA GLY A 113 -6.57 -9.06 21.17
C GLY A 113 -5.74 -10.09 20.39
N ARG A 114 -6.22 -11.32 20.38
CA ARG A 114 -5.48 -12.50 19.87
C ARG A 114 -4.99 -12.34 18.45
N PHE A 115 -5.83 -11.87 17.53
CA PHE A 115 -5.45 -11.76 16.11
C PHE A 115 -4.31 -10.75 15.88
N ARG A 116 -4.34 -9.63 16.59
CA ARG A 116 -3.28 -8.64 16.51
C ARG A 116 -1.98 -9.09 17.17
N ASN A 117 -2.08 -9.79 18.31
CA ASN A 117 -0.91 -10.25 19.05
C ASN A 117 -0.20 -11.44 18.38
N SER A 118 -0.86 -12.10 17.44
CA SER A 118 -0.36 -13.27 16.71
C SER A 118 -0.10 -13.02 15.22
N ASP A 119 -0.17 -11.79 14.76
CA ASP A 119 -0.07 -11.42 13.34
C ASP A 119 -0.98 -12.25 12.42
N THR A 120 -2.13 -12.69 12.96
CA THR A 120 -3.07 -13.58 12.23
C THR A 120 -3.49 -13.02 10.88
N LEU A 121 -3.71 -11.71 10.77
CA LEU A 121 -4.16 -11.12 9.50
C LEU A 121 -3.04 -11.12 8.45
N ARG A 122 -1.79 -10.95 8.87
CA ARG A 122 -0.61 -11.13 8.02
C ARG A 122 -0.50 -12.59 7.58
N PHE A 123 -0.62 -13.52 8.50
CA PHE A 123 -0.62 -14.96 8.20
C PHE A 123 -1.69 -15.34 7.15
N VAL A 124 -2.93 -14.88 7.31
CA VAL A 124 -4.02 -15.15 6.36
C VAL A 124 -3.73 -14.52 4.99
N PHE A 125 -3.20 -13.29 4.96
CA PHE A 125 -2.81 -12.63 3.72
C PHE A 125 -1.73 -13.44 2.98
N GLU A 126 -0.69 -13.88 3.68
CA GLU A 126 0.41 -14.68 3.11
C GLU A 126 -0.10 -16.03 2.57
N LYS A 127 -1.00 -16.72 3.29
CA LYS A 127 -1.62 -17.96 2.80
C LYS A 127 -2.43 -17.76 1.53
N VAL A 128 -3.15 -16.65 1.40
CA VAL A 128 -3.84 -16.29 0.15
C VAL A 128 -2.85 -15.96 -0.96
N LEU A 129 -1.73 -15.31 -0.65
CA LEU A 129 -0.67 -15.03 -1.62
C LEU A 129 0.03 -16.32 -2.07
N GLU A 130 0.36 -17.24 -1.17
CA GLU A 130 0.89 -18.59 -1.49
C GLU A 130 -0.04 -19.31 -2.50
N ARG A 131 -1.36 -19.19 -2.29
CA ARG A 131 -2.33 -19.76 -3.22
C ARG A 131 -2.31 -19.05 -4.57
N CYS A 132 -2.19 -17.73 -4.62
CA CYS A 132 -2.04 -16.99 -5.89
C CYS A 132 -0.79 -17.41 -6.66
N LEU A 133 0.31 -17.68 -5.95
CA LEU A 133 1.55 -18.20 -6.53
C LEU A 133 1.35 -19.60 -7.12
N ALA A 134 0.76 -20.52 -6.35
CA ALA A 134 0.48 -21.88 -6.77
C ALA A 134 -0.43 -21.95 -8.01
N GLU A 135 -1.41 -21.05 -8.12
CA GLU A 135 -2.29 -20.92 -9.29
C GLU A 135 -1.65 -20.15 -10.46
N GLY A 136 -0.39 -19.75 -10.36
CA GLY A 136 0.35 -19.08 -11.42
C GLY A 136 -0.16 -17.66 -11.77
N LEU A 137 -0.82 -16.98 -10.84
CA LEU A 137 -1.29 -15.60 -11.05
C LEU A 137 -0.16 -14.58 -10.95
N VAL A 138 0.90 -14.89 -10.23
CA VAL A 138 2.08 -14.03 -10.06
C VAL A 138 3.07 -14.31 -11.18
N GLY A 139 3.60 -13.25 -11.80
CA GLY A 139 4.59 -13.34 -12.87
C GLY A 139 6.02 -13.27 -12.37
N GLY A 140 6.26 -12.52 -11.31
CA GLY A 140 7.57 -12.34 -10.69
C GLY A 140 8.52 -11.38 -11.42
N GLU A 141 8.19 -10.94 -12.65
CA GLU A 141 9.08 -10.10 -13.46
C GLU A 141 8.93 -8.60 -13.18
N GLY A 142 7.70 -8.13 -13.15
CA GLY A 142 7.38 -6.71 -13.04
C GLY A 142 6.52 -6.41 -11.82
N PHE A 143 7.04 -5.63 -10.91
CA PHE A 143 6.25 -5.13 -9.77
C PHE A 143 5.90 -3.67 -9.96
N ALA A 144 4.75 -3.28 -9.43
CA ALA A 144 4.32 -1.89 -9.36
C ALA A 144 4.11 -1.48 -7.91
N ILE A 145 4.54 -0.28 -7.60
CA ILE A 145 4.38 0.35 -6.29
C ILE A 145 3.51 1.59 -6.42
N ASP A 146 2.59 1.72 -5.50
CA ASP A 146 1.77 2.92 -5.38
C ASP A 146 1.18 2.99 -3.97
N ALA A 147 0.75 4.18 -3.58
CA ALA A 147 0.14 4.43 -2.28
C ALA A 147 -1.20 5.15 -2.43
N SER A 148 -2.11 4.90 -1.50
CA SER A 148 -3.35 5.63 -1.44
C SER A 148 -3.64 6.12 -0.03
N VAL A 149 -3.97 7.40 0.08
CA VAL A 149 -4.33 8.03 1.34
C VAL A 149 -5.74 7.62 1.75
N ILE A 150 -5.87 7.08 2.98
CA ILE A 150 -7.12 6.63 3.60
C ILE A 150 -7.36 7.44 4.87
N LYS A 151 -8.56 7.99 5.03
CA LYS A 151 -8.92 8.80 6.20
C LYS A 151 -8.86 7.96 7.48
N ALA A 152 -8.21 8.48 8.51
CA ALA A 152 -8.18 7.86 9.84
C ALA A 152 -9.54 8.05 10.57
N ASP A 153 -9.80 7.22 11.58
CA ASP A 153 -10.92 7.41 12.50
C ASP A 153 -10.57 8.46 13.57
N ALA A 154 -10.30 9.68 13.11
CA ALA A 154 -9.97 10.83 13.94
C ALA A 154 -10.84 12.03 13.59
N ASN A 155 -11.27 12.78 14.63
CA ASN A 155 -12.04 13.98 14.42
C ASN A 155 -11.10 15.15 14.07
N ARG A 156 -11.28 15.73 12.87
CA ARG A 156 -10.43 16.82 12.38
C ARG A 156 -10.54 18.11 13.22
N GLN A 157 -11.66 18.32 13.91
CA GLN A 157 -11.91 19.53 14.73
C GLN A 157 -11.32 19.42 16.14
N ARG A 158 -10.89 18.22 16.56
CA ARG A 158 -10.32 17.96 17.89
C ARG A 158 -8.80 17.74 17.84
N GLY A 159 -8.13 18.26 16.81
CA GLY A 159 -6.69 18.26 16.73
C GLY A 159 -6.09 19.42 17.51
N VAL A 160 -4.91 19.21 18.05
CA VAL A 160 -4.11 20.21 18.76
C VAL A 160 -2.74 20.39 18.08
N PRO A 161 -2.07 21.55 18.24
CA PRO A 161 -0.68 21.67 17.82
C PRO A 161 0.17 20.59 18.48
N GLY A 162 1.14 20.03 17.78
CA GLY A 162 1.98 18.97 18.32
C GLY A 162 2.80 19.40 19.55
N SER A 163 3.13 20.70 19.66
CA SER A 163 3.76 21.29 20.85
C SER A 163 2.88 21.26 22.10
N ASP A 164 1.55 21.27 21.92
CA ASP A 164 0.57 21.37 22.99
C ASP A 164 -0.07 20.00 23.30
N ALA A 165 0.33 18.97 22.56
CA ALA A 165 -0.17 17.61 22.75
C ALA A 165 0.36 17.04 24.07
N SER A 166 -0.54 16.78 25.00
CA SER A 166 -0.24 16.10 26.27
C SER A 166 -1.21 14.93 26.47
N TRP A 167 -0.67 13.86 27.02
CA TRP A 167 -1.47 12.71 27.45
C TRP A 167 -1.11 12.43 28.90
N ASP A 168 -2.11 12.45 29.78
CA ASP A 168 -1.91 12.04 31.16
C ASP A 168 -1.44 10.58 31.18
N ARG A 169 -0.24 10.36 31.68
CA ARG A 169 0.44 9.06 31.66
C ARG A 169 -0.18 8.01 32.58
N GLU A 170 -1.26 8.34 33.30
CA GLU A 170 -1.91 7.44 34.25
C GLU A 170 -3.13 6.75 33.68
N SER A 171 -3.12 5.44 33.75
CA SER A 171 -4.19 4.41 33.69
C SER A 171 -5.28 4.44 32.61
N SER A 172 -5.52 5.51 31.88
CA SER A 172 -6.65 5.65 30.93
C SER A 172 -6.24 5.78 29.46
N LEU A 173 -4.97 5.61 29.12
CA LEU A 173 -4.51 5.74 27.73
C LEU A 173 -5.13 4.69 26.83
N THR A 174 -5.78 5.16 25.76
CA THR A 174 -6.25 4.26 24.72
C THR A 174 -5.07 3.56 24.04
N ARG A 175 -5.30 2.35 23.53
CA ARG A 175 -4.24 1.56 22.89
C ARG A 175 -3.49 2.32 21.78
N PRO A 176 -4.13 3.04 20.83
CA PRO A 176 -3.41 3.80 19.80
C PRO A 176 -2.49 4.87 20.35
N VAL A 177 -2.87 5.51 21.46
CA VAL A 177 -2.03 6.52 22.12
C VAL A 177 -0.83 5.86 22.77
N ARG A 178 -1.02 4.73 23.45
CA ARG A 178 0.08 3.99 24.08
C ARG A 178 1.09 3.51 23.04
N GLU A 179 0.64 2.87 21.97
CA GLU A 179 1.49 2.42 20.86
C GLU A 179 2.29 3.59 20.23
N TYR A 180 1.68 4.77 20.14
CA TYR A 180 2.36 5.98 19.64
C TYR A 180 3.44 6.48 20.60
N LEU A 181 3.15 6.53 21.91
CA LEU A 181 4.12 6.96 22.90
C LEU A 181 5.30 5.98 23.02
N GLU A 182 5.02 4.67 23.01
CA GLU A 182 6.06 3.64 22.97
C GLU A 182 6.97 3.79 21.73
N ALA A 183 6.39 4.12 20.56
CA ALA A 183 7.17 4.36 19.35
C ALA A 183 7.98 5.67 19.41
N LEU A 184 7.52 6.69 20.12
CA LEU A 184 8.29 7.91 20.36
C LEU A 184 9.45 7.67 21.32
N ASP A 185 9.21 6.92 22.40
CA ASP A 185 10.25 6.60 23.39
C ASP A 185 11.35 5.68 22.78
N ALA A 186 10.99 4.85 21.81
CA ALA A 186 11.94 3.99 21.09
C ALA A 186 12.73 4.73 20.00
N ALA A 187 12.32 5.94 19.60
CA ALA A 187 13.02 6.71 18.58
C ALA A 187 14.22 7.43 19.19
N GLU A 188 15.44 7.11 18.74
CA GLU A 188 16.70 7.71 19.24
C GLU A 188 16.84 9.20 18.90
N GLU A 189 16.14 9.68 17.85
CA GLU A 189 16.21 11.08 17.42
C GLU A 189 14.99 11.88 17.86
N ALA A 190 15.24 13.08 18.39
CA ALA A 190 14.20 14.06 18.71
C ALA A 190 13.50 14.53 17.43
N ARG A 191 12.35 13.96 17.12
CA ARG A 191 11.52 14.39 15.99
C ARG A 191 10.89 15.75 16.28
N LYS A 192 10.90 16.63 15.27
CA LYS A 192 10.13 17.88 15.37
C LYS A 192 8.65 17.54 15.60
N PRO A 193 7.99 18.19 16.58
CA PRO A 193 6.58 17.94 16.82
C PRO A 193 5.76 18.18 15.53
N PRO A 194 4.80 17.32 15.22
CA PRO A 194 3.96 17.50 14.05
C PRO A 194 3.11 18.78 14.19
N LYS A 195 2.80 19.41 13.06
CA LYS A 195 2.04 20.66 13.04
C LYS A 195 0.67 20.55 13.72
N ASN A 196 0.03 19.39 13.60
CA ASN A 196 -1.26 19.12 14.20
C ASN A 196 -1.39 17.63 14.52
N VAL A 197 -1.92 17.28 15.68
CA VAL A 197 -2.02 15.91 16.21
C VAL A 197 -3.44 15.63 16.66
N SER A 198 -3.94 14.43 16.38
CA SER A 198 -5.17 13.93 16.96
C SER A 198 -4.90 13.28 18.32
N LEU A 199 -5.57 13.74 19.38
CA LEU A 199 -5.41 13.14 20.71
C LEU A 199 -5.94 11.68 20.80
N THR A 200 -6.79 11.25 19.86
CA THR A 200 -7.36 9.89 19.83
C THR A 200 -6.65 8.93 18.90
N ASP A 201 -5.91 9.45 17.91
CA ASP A 201 -5.13 8.70 16.93
C ASP A 201 -3.89 9.51 16.52
N PRO A 202 -2.90 9.62 17.43
CA PRO A 202 -1.77 10.52 17.23
C PRO A 202 -0.78 10.11 16.13
N ALA A 203 -0.77 8.83 15.74
CA ALA A 203 0.05 8.34 14.64
C ALA A 203 -0.50 8.72 13.25
N ALA A 204 -1.78 9.14 13.17
CA ALA A 204 -2.38 9.59 11.91
C ALA A 204 -1.83 10.96 11.49
N GLN A 205 -1.35 11.04 10.26
CA GLN A 205 -0.75 12.28 9.71
C GLN A 205 -1.83 13.27 9.29
N TRP A 206 -1.65 14.55 9.71
CA TRP A 206 -2.45 15.67 9.21
C TRP A 206 -2.05 15.99 7.77
N THR A 207 -2.96 15.78 6.83
CA THR A 207 -2.73 15.94 5.39
C THR A 207 -3.94 16.55 4.70
N ALA A 208 -3.77 16.97 3.44
CA ALA A 208 -4.85 17.49 2.61
C ALA A 208 -4.74 16.93 1.19
N ALA A 209 -5.88 16.60 0.59
CA ALA A 209 -5.94 16.42 -0.86
C ALA A 209 -5.84 17.79 -1.56
N PRO A 210 -5.26 17.86 -2.78
CA PRO A 210 -5.22 19.11 -3.52
C PRO A 210 -6.61 19.76 -3.64
N GLY A 211 -6.74 21.02 -3.19
CA GLY A 211 -8.01 21.76 -3.20
C GLY A 211 -9.06 21.31 -2.17
N GLY A 212 -8.76 20.35 -1.30
CA GLY A 212 -9.68 19.84 -0.29
C GLY A 212 -9.33 20.26 1.13
N PRO A 213 -10.26 20.05 2.08
CA PRO A 213 -10.00 20.28 3.50
C PRO A 213 -9.00 19.27 4.04
N ALA A 214 -8.15 19.71 4.99
CA ALA A 214 -7.22 18.83 5.67
C ALA A 214 -7.93 17.82 6.60
N PHE A 215 -7.32 16.65 6.79
CA PHE A 215 -7.82 15.55 7.61
C PHE A 215 -6.65 14.67 8.11
N TYR A 216 -6.91 13.84 9.10
CA TYR A 216 -5.94 12.83 9.57
C TYR A 216 -6.01 11.58 8.69
N ALA A 217 -4.86 11.02 8.34
CA ALA A 217 -4.79 9.89 7.42
C ALA A 217 -3.58 8.99 7.62
N TYR A 218 -3.71 7.78 7.08
CA TYR A 218 -2.65 6.84 6.80
C TYR A 218 -2.56 6.59 5.30
N SER A 219 -1.38 6.22 4.82
CA SER A 219 -1.19 5.70 3.47
C SER A 219 -1.20 4.17 3.49
N THR A 220 -1.98 3.58 2.61
CA THR A 220 -1.85 2.16 2.27
C THR A 220 -0.90 2.03 1.10
N ASN A 221 0.25 1.41 1.32
CA ASN A 221 1.26 1.17 0.31
C ASN A 221 1.10 -0.26 -0.19
N TYR A 222 1.03 -0.46 -1.50
CA TYR A 222 0.90 -1.75 -2.15
C TYR A 222 2.10 -2.05 -3.03
N LEU A 223 2.61 -3.28 -2.91
CA LEU A 223 3.50 -3.90 -3.88
C LEU A 223 2.67 -4.90 -4.69
N ILE A 224 2.64 -4.73 -6.01
CA ILE A 224 1.67 -5.41 -6.89
C ILE A 224 2.41 -6.08 -8.04
N ASP A 225 2.20 -7.38 -8.25
CA ASP A 225 2.62 -8.06 -9.47
C ASP A 225 1.76 -7.63 -10.67
N THR A 226 2.40 -7.30 -11.79
CA THR A 226 1.72 -6.69 -12.95
C THR A 226 1.05 -7.70 -13.88
N LYS A 227 1.28 -9.02 -13.73
CA LYS A 227 0.67 -10.06 -14.57
C LYS A 227 -0.85 -10.10 -14.38
N ALA A 228 -1.31 -10.46 -13.21
CA ALA A 228 -2.72 -10.51 -12.87
C ALA A 228 -3.18 -9.40 -11.91
N GLY A 229 -2.29 -8.54 -11.44
CA GLY A 229 -2.59 -7.49 -10.47
C GLY A 229 -2.79 -8.05 -9.05
N VAL A 230 -2.01 -9.06 -8.68
CA VAL A 230 -2.00 -9.63 -7.32
C VAL A 230 -1.20 -8.70 -6.41
N ILE A 231 -1.74 -8.39 -5.24
CA ILE A 231 -1.03 -7.65 -4.21
C ILE A 231 -0.07 -8.61 -3.51
N LEU A 232 1.23 -8.36 -3.63
CA LEU A 232 2.29 -9.18 -3.06
C LEU A 232 2.58 -8.81 -1.61
N ASP A 233 2.50 -7.52 -1.29
CA ASP A 233 2.65 -7.04 0.07
C ASP A 233 1.91 -5.72 0.28
N VAL A 234 1.68 -5.40 1.54
CA VAL A 234 1.02 -4.17 1.97
C VAL A 234 1.65 -3.63 3.24
N GLU A 235 1.86 -2.31 3.28
CA GLU A 235 2.40 -1.63 4.44
C GLU A 235 1.57 -0.39 4.78
N ALA A 236 1.29 -0.17 6.07
CA ALA A 236 0.64 1.02 6.56
C ALA A 236 1.68 2.05 7.01
N THR A 237 1.55 3.28 6.56
CA THR A 237 2.40 4.38 7.02
C THR A 237 1.57 5.62 7.39
N PRO A 238 2.06 6.50 8.26
CA PRO A 238 1.52 7.85 8.32
C PRO A 238 1.56 8.49 6.91
N ALA A 239 0.52 9.24 6.53
CA ALA A 239 0.38 9.76 5.16
C ALA A 239 1.43 10.84 4.85
N HIS A 240 2.68 10.41 4.64
CA HIS A 240 3.82 11.25 4.30
C HIS A 240 4.67 10.58 3.23
N ARG A 241 5.04 11.34 2.18
CA ARG A 241 5.69 10.82 0.97
C ARG A 241 6.99 10.04 1.25
N THR A 242 7.82 10.50 2.17
CA THR A 242 9.07 9.79 2.52
C THR A 242 8.80 8.42 3.12
N ASN A 243 7.73 8.29 3.94
CA ASN A 243 7.34 7.02 4.53
C ASN A 243 6.85 6.03 3.47
N GLU A 244 6.15 6.52 2.43
CA GLU A 244 5.69 5.70 1.30
C GLU A 244 6.86 5.11 0.52
N VAL A 245 7.89 5.91 0.25
CA VAL A 245 9.11 5.46 -0.44
C VAL A 245 9.85 4.40 0.41
N ASN A 246 10.03 4.65 1.70
CA ASN A 246 10.70 3.70 2.60
C ASN A 246 9.91 2.39 2.77
N ALA A 247 8.58 2.45 2.82
CA ALA A 247 7.74 1.27 2.87
C ALA A 247 7.97 0.33 1.67
N THR A 248 8.32 0.89 0.52
CA THR A 248 8.64 0.08 -0.68
C THR A 248 9.85 -0.80 -0.48
N LYS A 249 10.93 -0.28 0.13
CA LYS A 249 12.13 -1.05 0.43
C LYS A 249 11.76 -2.25 1.32
N VAL A 250 11.02 -2.00 2.40
CA VAL A 250 10.56 -3.03 3.34
C VAL A 250 9.69 -4.09 2.66
N MET A 251 8.76 -3.68 1.79
CA MET A 251 7.87 -4.62 1.09
C MET A 251 8.62 -5.49 0.07
N VAL A 252 9.56 -4.91 -0.67
CA VAL A 252 10.37 -5.67 -1.64
C VAL A 252 11.26 -6.67 -0.90
N ASP A 253 11.93 -6.26 0.17
CA ASP A 253 12.79 -7.13 0.97
C ASP A 253 11.98 -8.29 1.57
N ARG A 254 10.81 -8.01 2.16
CA ARG A 254 9.94 -9.03 2.75
C ARG A 254 9.44 -10.05 1.73
N VAL A 255 9.08 -9.61 0.52
CA VAL A 255 8.64 -10.51 -0.55
C VAL A 255 9.81 -11.37 -1.06
N GLU A 256 11.00 -10.78 -1.21
CA GLU A 256 12.21 -11.52 -1.57
C GLU A 256 12.56 -12.57 -0.51
N GLU A 257 12.58 -12.21 0.78
CA GLU A 257 12.89 -13.11 1.88
C GLU A 257 11.84 -14.22 2.09
N ARG A 258 10.55 -13.89 1.94
CA ARG A 258 9.45 -14.79 2.29
C ARG A 258 9.05 -15.73 1.16
N PHE A 259 9.13 -15.26 -0.09
CA PHE A 259 8.62 -15.98 -1.27
C PHE A 259 9.70 -16.25 -2.32
N GLU A 260 10.94 -15.82 -2.08
CA GLU A 260 12.06 -15.97 -3.03
C GLU A 260 11.76 -15.33 -4.41
N ILE A 261 10.98 -14.24 -4.41
CA ILE A 261 10.60 -13.55 -5.64
C ILE A 261 11.18 -12.14 -5.64
N LYS A 262 11.97 -11.85 -6.67
CA LYS A 262 12.58 -10.55 -6.90
C LYS A 262 12.20 -10.02 -8.28
N PRO A 263 11.72 -8.78 -8.40
CA PRO A 263 11.35 -8.23 -9.70
C PRO A 263 12.57 -7.88 -10.54
N THR A 264 12.46 -8.02 -11.86
CA THR A 264 13.46 -7.48 -12.79
C THR A 264 13.30 -5.98 -12.95
N HIS A 265 12.07 -5.46 -12.82
CA HIS A 265 11.78 -4.04 -12.90
C HIS A 265 10.69 -3.61 -11.94
N LEU A 266 10.82 -2.38 -11.43
CA LEU A 266 9.87 -1.76 -10.50
C LEU A 266 9.24 -0.52 -11.11
N ILE A 267 7.89 -0.49 -11.13
CA ILE A 267 7.09 0.58 -11.74
C ILE A 267 6.55 1.47 -10.63
N GLY A 268 6.82 2.77 -10.71
CA GLY A 268 6.33 3.73 -9.72
C GLY A 268 6.03 5.10 -10.33
N ASP A 269 5.57 6.03 -9.50
CA ASP A 269 5.39 7.41 -9.88
C ASP A 269 6.66 8.25 -9.64
N THR A 270 6.59 9.54 -9.92
CA THR A 270 7.71 10.48 -9.73
C THR A 270 8.16 10.59 -8.27
N ALA A 271 7.32 10.21 -7.29
CA ALA A 271 7.71 10.22 -5.88
C ALA A 271 8.87 9.26 -5.59
N TYR A 272 8.93 8.15 -6.31
CA TYR A 272 9.97 7.12 -6.20
C TYR A 272 11.21 7.42 -7.07
N GLY A 273 11.21 8.53 -7.81
CA GLY A 273 12.29 8.95 -8.71
C GLY A 273 13.40 9.79 -8.05
N THR A 274 13.57 9.70 -6.73
CA THR A 274 14.67 10.34 -5.99
C THR A 274 16.00 9.66 -6.28
N ALA A 275 17.12 10.37 -6.15
CA ALA A 275 18.45 9.78 -6.37
C ALA A 275 18.73 8.61 -5.45
N GLU A 276 18.37 8.74 -4.17
CA GLU A 276 18.53 7.68 -3.16
C GLU A 276 17.74 6.40 -3.54
N MET A 277 16.44 6.55 -3.86
CA MET A 277 15.60 5.40 -4.21
C MET A 277 16.03 4.72 -5.50
N LEU A 278 16.47 5.50 -6.50
CA LEU A 278 16.99 4.95 -7.75
C LEU A 278 18.34 4.24 -7.53
N GLY A 279 19.22 4.79 -6.66
CA GLY A 279 20.46 4.13 -6.25
C GLY A 279 20.17 2.79 -5.57
N TRP A 280 19.23 2.74 -4.64
CA TRP A 280 18.80 1.50 -4.01
C TRP A 280 18.29 0.46 -5.03
N MET A 281 17.46 0.87 -6.00
CA MET A 281 16.97 -0.04 -7.04
C MET A 281 18.10 -0.59 -7.90
N VAL A 282 18.98 0.28 -8.42
CA VAL A 282 20.01 -0.08 -9.43
C VAL A 282 21.22 -0.72 -8.78
N ASP A 283 21.80 -0.04 -7.77
CA ASP A 283 23.12 -0.37 -7.25
C ASP A 283 23.03 -1.45 -6.15
N GLU A 284 22.01 -1.42 -5.28
CA GLU A 284 21.86 -2.39 -4.19
C GLU A 284 21.02 -3.60 -4.60
N LYS A 285 19.90 -3.37 -5.30
CA LYS A 285 18.96 -4.44 -5.63
C LYS A 285 19.07 -4.98 -7.05
N ALA A 286 19.81 -4.35 -7.95
CA ALA A 286 19.88 -4.70 -9.38
C ALA A 286 18.48 -4.80 -10.04
N ILE A 287 17.58 -3.86 -9.73
CA ILE A 287 16.21 -3.76 -10.24
C ILE A 287 16.15 -2.59 -11.23
N GLU A 288 15.64 -2.81 -12.44
CA GLU A 288 15.43 -1.74 -13.43
C GLU A 288 14.35 -0.75 -12.95
N PRO A 289 14.67 0.56 -12.80
CA PRO A 289 13.70 1.56 -12.36
C PRO A 289 12.82 2.02 -13.53
N HIS A 290 11.60 1.55 -13.60
CA HIS A 290 10.58 2.08 -14.50
C HIS A 290 9.78 3.23 -13.83
N VAL A 291 10.52 4.22 -13.37
CA VAL A 291 10.05 5.36 -12.58
C VAL A 291 10.51 6.65 -13.23
N PRO A 292 9.65 7.70 -13.35
CA PRO A 292 10.08 9.00 -13.84
C PRO A 292 11.09 9.62 -12.86
N VAL A 293 12.22 10.11 -13.37
CA VAL A 293 13.21 10.77 -12.53
C VAL A 293 12.65 12.09 -11.99
N TRP A 294 12.75 12.28 -10.69
CA TRP A 294 12.40 13.56 -10.08
C TRP A 294 13.55 14.56 -10.32
N ASP A 295 13.42 15.33 -11.39
CA ASP A 295 14.45 16.28 -11.81
C ASP A 295 13.90 17.71 -11.87
N LYS A 296 14.69 18.66 -11.36
CA LYS A 296 14.48 20.11 -11.50
C LYS A 296 15.45 20.72 -12.50
N ALA A 297 16.01 19.91 -13.39
CA ALA A 297 17.12 20.31 -14.27
C ALA A 297 16.71 21.30 -15.37
N GLU A 298 15.46 21.30 -15.79
CA GLU A 298 14.98 22.23 -16.81
C GLU A 298 14.72 23.61 -16.23
N ARG A 299 15.35 24.62 -16.82
CA ARG A 299 15.13 26.04 -16.51
C ARG A 299 14.21 26.65 -17.55
N LYS A 300 13.13 27.26 -17.06
CA LYS A 300 12.14 27.93 -17.94
C LYS A 300 12.46 29.36 -18.27
N ASP A 301 13.53 29.90 -17.68
CA ASP A 301 13.97 31.30 -17.82
C ASP A 301 14.95 31.57 -19.00
N GLY A 302 15.16 30.56 -19.85
CA GLY A 302 16.11 30.64 -20.99
C GLY A 302 17.57 30.53 -20.57
N SER A 303 17.87 30.36 -19.28
CA SER A 303 19.23 30.14 -18.81
C SER A 303 19.64 28.68 -19.01
N LEU A 304 20.97 28.46 -19.17
CA LEU A 304 21.50 27.09 -19.32
C LEU A 304 21.24 26.23 -18.11
N GLY A 305 20.52 25.12 -18.31
CA GLY A 305 20.28 24.08 -17.33
C GLY A 305 21.43 23.07 -17.22
N ARG A 306 21.29 22.05 -16.40
CA ARG A 306 22.29 20.98 -16.31
C ARG A 306 22.38 20.16 -17.59
N THR A 307 21.28 19.99 -18.31
CA THR A 307 21.18 19.23 -19.56
C THR A 307 21.99 19.84 -20.70
N ASP A 308 22.33 21.13 -20.62
CA ASP A 308 23.19 21.83 -21.61
C ASP A 308 24.68 21.50 -21.41
N PHE A 309 25.04 20.78 -20.35
CA PHE A 309 26.39 20.37 -19.99
C PHE A 309 26.56 18.86 -20.18
N ARG A 310 27.59 18.48 -20.95
CA ARG A 310 27.89 17.06 -21.21
C ARG A 310 28.65 16.45 -20.03
N TRP A 311 28.13 15.34 -19.51
CA TRP A 311 28.82 14.54 -18.50
C TRP A 311 29.84 13.59 -19.14
N GLU A 312 31.07 13.60 -18.66
CA GLU A 312 32.17 12.72 -19.07
C GLU A 312 32.49 11.78 -17.88
N ALA A 313 32.00 10.55 -17.93
CA ALA A 313 32.07 9.61 -16.80
C ALA A 313 33.52 9.17 -16.50
N GLU A 314 34.35 8.95 -17.53
CA GLU A 314 35.74 8.52 -17.38
C GLU A 314 36.62 9.59 -16.73
N ALA A 315 36.32 10.87 -17.01
CA ALA A 315 37.07 11.99 -16.46
C ALA A 315 36.48 12.56 -15.16
N ASP A 316 35.31 12.04 -14.73
CA ASP A 316 34.52 12.58 -13.58
C ASP A 316 34.35 14.11 -13.67
N GLU A 317 33.98 14.64 -14.86
CA GLU A 317 33.79 16.07 -15.06
C GLU A 317 32.60 16.39 -15.97
N TYR A 318 32.06 17.61 -15.86
CA TYR A 318 31.15 18.16 -16.86
C TYR A 318 31.89 19.00 -17.88
N ARG A 319 31.46 18.93 -19.13
CA ARG A 319 31.88 19.89 -20.19
C ARG A 319 30.77 20.90 -20.43
N CYS A 320 31.12 22.20 -20.37
CA CYS A 320 30.18 23.27 -20.73
C CYS A 320 29.97 23.33 -22.25
N PRO A 321 28.97 24.08 -22.77
CA PRO A 321 28.77 24.24 -24.21
C PRO A 321 29.95 24.80 -24.95
N GLN A 322 30.87 25.49 -24.29
CA GLN A 322 32.14 25.98 -24.84
C GLN A 322 33.31 24.98 -24.64
N GLY A 323 33.03 23.72 -24.27
CA GLY A 323 34.04 22.69 -24.11
C GLY A 323 34.92 22.77 -22.85
N LYS A 324 34.67 23.75 -21.95
CA LYS A 324 35.50 23.93 -20.74
C LYS A 324 35.06 22.98 -19.65
N PRO A 325 36.01 22.40 -18.84
CA PRO A 325 35.70 21.44 -17.79
C PRO A 325 35.12 22.11 -16.55
N LEU A 326 34.18 21.42 -15.91
CA LEU A 326 33.74 21.68 -14.55
C LEU A 326 34.11 20.46 -13.70
N ARG A 327 34.88 20.65 -12.64
CA ARG A 327 35.42 19.61 -11.77
C ARG A 327 34.91 19.73 -10.36
N SER A 328 34.82 18.59 -9.68
CA SER A 328 34.48 18.49 -8.25
C SER A 328 35.73 18.20 -7.43
N THR A 329 35.67 18.51 -6.14
CA THR A 329 36.67 18.08 -5.16
C THR A 329 36.46 16.63 -4.70
N GLY A 330 35.42 15.95 -5.18
CA GLY A 330 35.03 14.61 -4.78
C GLY A 330 34.36 14.51 -3.38
N LYS A 331 34.27 15.63 -2.64
CA LYS A 331 33.62 15.63 -1.32
C LYS A 331 32.14 15.98 -1.47
N PRO A 332 31.21 15.10 -1.06
CA PRO A 332 29.79 15.39 -1.07
C PRO A 332 29.44 16.43 0.02
N THR A 333 28.39 17.18 -0.23
CA THR A 333 27.74 18.03 0.79
C THR A 333 26.90 17.17 1.74
N ALA A 334 26.36 17.79 2.80
CA ALA A 334 25.46 17.12 3.73
C ALA A 334 24.20 16.53 3.07
N ASP A 335 23.84 16.99 1.87
CA ASP A 335 22.69 16.49 1.09
C ASP A 335 23.15 15.50 -0.02
N ASP A 336 24.23 14.76 0.18
CA ASP A 336 24.81 13.78 -0.77
C ASP A 336 24.97 14.32 -2.19
N THR A 337 25.40 15.58 -2.30
CA THR A 337 25.54 16.28 -3.57
C THR A 337 27.00 16.67 -3.83
N LEU A 338 27.54 16.27 -4.97
CA LEU A 338 28.83 16.72 -5.49
C LEU A 338 28.63 18.04 -6.26
N ILE A 339 29.51 19.02 -6.00
CA ILE A 339 29.46 20.31 -6.69
C ILE A 339 30.62 20.41 -7.70
N TYR A 340 30.27 20.41 -8.97
CA TYR A 340 31.19 20.62 -10.10
C TYR A 340 31.27 22.13 -10.43
N ARG A 341 32.49 22.64 -10.55
CA ARG A 341 32.77 24.08 -10.75
C ARG A 341 33.67 24.28 -11.95
N SER A 342 33.31 25.27 -12.78
CA SER A 342 34.22 25.76 -13.80
C SER A 342 35.27 26.68 -13.19
N SER A 343 36.36 26.93 -13.92
CA SER A 343 37.34 27.96 -13.56
C SER A 343 36.72 29.39 -13.72
N VAL A 344 37.08 30.28 -12.81
CA VAL A 344 36.68 31.69 -12.91
C VAL A 344 37.23 32.32 -14.20
N TYR A 345 38.47 31.94 -14.57
CA TYR A 345 39.12 32.42 -15.78
C TYR A 345 38.40 31.97 -17.07
N ASP A 346 37.90 30.73 -17.11
CA ASP A 346 37.12 30.21 -18.25
C ASP A 346 35.77 30.91 -18.41
N CYS A 347 35.22 31.46 -17.34
CA CYS A 347 33.92 32.14 -17.37
C CYS A 347 34.03 33.66 -17.53
N ALA A 348 35.20 34.27 -17.24
CA ALA A 348 35.35 35.72 -17.25
C ALA A 348 35.10 36.36 -18.65
N GLY A 349 35.62 35.73 -19.70
CA GLY A 349 35.46 36.16 -21.11
C GLY A 349 34.50 35.34 -21.94
N CYS A 350 33.61 34.54 -21.31
CA CYS A 350 32.71 33.62 -22.00
C CYS A 350 31.50 34.36 -22.60
N GLU A 351 31.25 34.20 -23.89
CA GLU A 351 30.09 34.77 -24.61
C GLU A 351 28.75 34.28 -24.03
N LEU A 352 28.70 33.08 -23.47
CA LEU A 352 27.49 32.51 -22.89
C LEU A 352 27.29 32.90 -21.41
N LYS A 353 28.17 33.75 -20.84
CA LYS A 353 28.11 34.09 -19.41
C LYS A 353 26.76 34.64 -18.97
N SER A 354 26.17 35.54 -19.78
CA SER A 354 24.87 36.16 -19.49
C SER A 354 23.73 35.16 -19.38
N ARG A 355 23.80 34.04 -20.12
CA ARG A 355 22.81 32.93 -20.07
C ARG A 355 23.20 31.81 -19.12
N CYS A 356 24.49 31.67 -18.83
CA CYS A 356 25.00 30.54 -18.04
C CYS A 356 25.09 30.86 -16.55
N CYS A 357 25.78 31.97 -16.20
CA CYS A 357 26.03 32.36 -14.79
C CYS A 357 26.11 33.87 -14.63
N PRO A 358 25.03 34.64 -14.93
CA PRO A 358 25.05 36.09 -14.95
C PRO A 358 25.45 36.71 -13.61
N ASN A 359 25.00 36.14 -12.52
CA ASN A 359 25.15 36.67 -11.16
C ASN A 359 26.29 36.02 -10.36
N THR A 360 27.12 35.17 -10.98
CA THR A 360 28.23 34.47 -10.31
C THR A 360 29.50 34.52 -11.10
N THR A 361 30.65 34.44 -10.46
CA THR A 361 31.96 34.45 -11.10
C THR A 361 32.19 33.25 -12.02
N HIS A 362 31.60 32.10 -11.67
CA HIS A 362 31.77 30.86 -12.42
C HIS A 362 30.53 29.99 -12.29
N ARG A 363 30.36 29.02 -13.19
CA ARG A 363 29.26 28.07 -13.17
C ARG A 363 29.48 27.00 -12.12
N LYS A 364 28.38 26.62 -11.42
CA LYS A 364 28.31 25.46 -10.53
C LYS A 364 27.18 24.53 -11.00
N ILE A 365 27.45 23.23 -11.00
CA ILE A 365 26.49 22.17 -11.28
C ILE A 365 26.49 21.23 -10.08
N ALA A 366 25.31 20.99 -9.53
CA ALA A 366 25.10 20.00 -8.50
C ALA A 366 24.79 18.63 -9.16
N ARG A 367 25.49 17.58 -8.74
CA ARG A 367 25.27 16.18 -9.13
C ARG A 367 25.07 15.36 -7.87
N GLN A 368 23.98 14.60 -7.80
CA GLN A 368 23.74 13.68 -6.69
C GLN A 368 24.75 12.51 -6.72
N VAL A 369 25.11 11.96 -5.57
CA VAL A 369 26.02 10.81 -5.51
C VAL A 369 25.47 9.65 -6.36
N ASN A 370 24.17 9.36 -6.30
CA ASN A 370 23.50 8.32 -7.07
C ASN A 370 22.98 8.80 -8.44
N GLU A 371 23.65 9.77 -9.08
CA GLU A 371 23.21 10.29 -10.38
C GLU A 371 23.36 9.26 -11.51
N SER A 372 24.28 8.30 -11.38
CA SER A 372 24.42 7.15 -12.30
C SER A 372 23.11 6.36 -12.41
N ALA A 373 22.48 6.07 -11.28
CA ALA A 373 21.19 5.39 -11.26
C ALA A 373 20.06 6.23 -11.89
N ARG A 374 20.12 7.56 -11.74
CA ARG A 374 19.20 8.48 -12.44
C ARG A 374 19.41 8.47 -13.95
N ASP A 375 20.66 8.36 -14.40
CA ASP A 375 20.98 8.27 -15.81
C ASP A 375 20.47 6.95 -16.42
N VAL A 376 20.58 5.83 -15.68
CA VAL A 376 19.95 4.55 -16.05
C VAL A 376 18.43 4.71 -16.19
N ALA A 377 17.75 5.35 -15.22
CA ALA A 377 16.31 5.56 -15.30
C ALA A 377 15.88 6.45 -16.48
N ARG A 378 16.67 7.48 -16.83
CA ARG A 378 16.45 8.32 -18.02
C ARG A 378 16.59 7.54 -19.31
N GLN A 379 17.61 6.68 -19.43
CA GLN A 379 17.81 5.81 -20.60
C GLN A 379 16.67 4.82 -20.74
N LEU A 380 16.27 4.16 -19.67
CA LEU A 380 15.13 3.24 -19.67
C LEU A 380 13.83 3.92 -20.10
N ALA A 381 13.62 5.18 -19.72
CA ALA A 381 12.41 5.94 -20.04
C ALA A 381 12.15 6.08 -21.56
N THR A 382 13.18 5.91 -22.40
CA THR A 382 13.08 5.96 -23.87
C THR A 382 12.72 4.61 -24.49
N THR A 383 12.69 3.53 -23.71
CA THR A 383 12.50 2.16 -24.21
C THR A 383 11.04 1.76 -24.38
N SER A 384 10.78 0.80 -25.28
CA SER A 384 9.45 0.20 -25.45
C SER A 384 8.98 -0.57 -24.20
N ARG A 385 9.92 -1.12 -23.41
CA ARG A 385 9.62 -1.78 -22.12
C ARG A 385 9.03 -0.78 -21.12
N TYR A 386 9.61 0.38 -21.00
CA TYR A 386 9.10 1.45 -20.14
C TYR A 386 7.70 1.92 -20.58
N ALA A 387 7.48 2.08 -21.90
CA ALA A 387 6.15 2.44 -22.42
C ALA A 387 5.09 1.37 -22.10
N ARG A 388 5.46 0.09 -22.03
CA ARG A 388 4.59 -1.01 -21.58
C ARG A 388 4.30 -0.89 -20.09
N SER A 389 5.31 -0.63 -19.28
CA SER A 389 5.18 -0.44 -17.82
C SER A 389 4.24 0.72 -17.47
N ARG A 390 4.28 1.83 -18.20
CA ARG A 390 3.32 2.93 -18.03
C ARG A 390 1.86 2.50 -18.25
N ARG A 391 1.61 1.57 -19.15
CA ARG A 391 0.25 0.99 -19.34
C ARG A 391 -0.15 0.08 -18.17
N HIS A 392 0.79 -0.69 -17.63
CA HIS A 392 0.54 -1.54 -16.46
C HIS A 392 0.21 -0.70 -15.23
N ARG A 393 0.80 0.47 -15.06
CA ARG A 393 0.48 1.38 -13.96
C ARG A 393 -1.00 1.75 -13.90
N LYS A 394 -1.68 1.92 -15.03
CA LYS A 394 -3.12 2.18 -15.05
C LYS A 394 -3.94 1.06 -14.38
N LYS A 395 -3.46 -0.19 -14.43
CA LYS A 395 -4.12 -1.32 -13.74
C LYS A 395 -4.00 -1.18 -12.21
N VAL A 396 -2.89 -0.62 -11.72
CA VAL A 396 -2.67 -0.35 -10.28
C VAL A 396 -3.64 0.72 -9.78
N GLU A 397 -3.81 1.80 -10.52
CA GLU A 397 -4.78 2.85 -10.21
C GLU A 397 -6.21 2.29 -10.07
N MET A 398 -6.57 1.30 -10.91
CA MET A 398 -7.85 0.61 -10.82
C MET A 398 -8.01 -0.21 -9.54
N LEU A 399 -6.93 -0.79 -8.97
CA LEU A 399 -6.99 -1.50 -7.70
C LEU A 399 -7.35 -0.57 -6.55
N PHE A 400 -6.80 0.65 -6.50
CA PHE A 400 -7.17 1.64 -5.50
C PHE A 400 -8.58 2.20 -5.70
N ALA A 401 -9.04 2.33 -6.94
CA ALA A 401 -10.44 2.66 -7.21
C ALA A 401 -11.39 1.57 -6.70
N HIS A 402 -11.05 0.30 -6.91
CA HIS A 402 -11.78 -0.86 -6.39
C HIS A 402 -11.77 -0.89 -4.85
N LEU A 403 -10.60 -0.65 -4.22
CA LEU A 403 -10.43 -0.54 -2.77
C LEU A 403 -11.44 0.45 -2.17
N LYS A 404 -11.51 1.65 -2.72
CA LYS A 404 -12.36 2.73 -2.17
C LYS A 404 -13.84 2.56 -2.52
N ARG A 405 -14.17 2.18 -3.77
CA ARG A 405 -15.56 2.15 -4.26
C ARG A 405 -16.28 0.85 -3.93
N ILE A 406 -15.62 -0.28 -4.09
CA ILE A 406 -16.23 -1.61 -3.92
C ILE A 406 -16.04 -2.12 -2.49
N LEU A 407 -14.79 -2.12 -1.99
CA LEU A 407 -14.51 -2.55 -0.62
C LEU A 407 -14.85 -1.47 0.42
N ARG A 408 -15.22 -0.26 -0.02
CA ARG A 408 -15.59 0.89 0.81
C ARG A 408 -14.53 1.25 1.87
N LEU A 409 -13.25 1.10 1.52
CA LEU A 409 -12.13 1.49 2.36
C LEU A 409 -11.70 2.93 2.03
N ASP A 410 -12.58 3.89 2.22
CA ASP A 410 -12.31 5.33 2.11
C ASP A 410 -11.97 5.97 3.47
N ARG A 411 -12.38 5.30 4.56
CA ARG A 411 -12.08 5.66 5.94
C ARG A 411 -11.83 4.41 6.79
N LEU A 412 -10.83 4.49 7.66
CA LEU A 412 -10.53 3.44 8.63
C LEU A 412 -11.57 3.41 9.77
N ARG A 413 -11.73 2.27 10.38
CA ARG A 413 -12.55 2.03 11.58
C ARG A 413 -11.69 1.76 12.81
N LEU A 414 -10.47 1.26 12.58
CA LEU A 414 -9.50 1.03 13.63
C LEU A 414 -8.55 2.22 13.73
N ARG A 415 -8.10 2.51 14.95
CA ARG A 415 -7.15 3.56 15.25
C ARG A 415 -5.76 3.00 15.47
N GLY A 416 -4.76 3.87 15.30
CA GLY A 416 -3.34 3.54 15.41
C GLY A 416 -2.78 2.89 14.14
N LEU A 417 -1.46 2.93 14.01
CA LEU A 417 -0.76 2.40 12.84
C LEU A 417 -1.01 0.91 12.65
N LYS A 418 -0.97 0.12 13.73
CA LYS A 418 -1.28 -1.32 13.69
C LYS A 418 -2.73 -1.57 13.29
N GLY A 419 -3.68 -0.73 13.75
CA GLY A 419 -5.08 -0.81 13.32
C GLY A 419 -5.28 -0.53 11.84
N ALA A 420 -4.58 0.48 11.31
CA ALA A 420 -4.56 0.77 9.88
C ALA A 420 -3.98 -0.40 9.08
N HIS A 421 -2.87 -0.98 9.55
CA HIS A 421 -2.24 -2.15 8.93
C HIS A 421 -3.17 -3.37 8.87
N ASP A 422 -3.87 -3.67 9.95
CA ASP A 422 -4.87 -4.75 10.02
C ASP A 422 -5.95 -4.59 8.93
N GLU A 423 -6.49 -3.37 8.78
CA GLU A 423 -7.52 -3.08 7.78
C GLU A 423 -6.99 -3.17 6.35
N PHE A 424 -5.75 -2.74 6.12
CA PHE A 424 -5.12 -2.82 4.80
C PHE A 424 -4.79 -4.26 4.40
N LEU A 425 -4.32 -5.09 5.33
CA LEU A 425 -4.11 -6.53 5.11
C LEU A 425 -5.41 -7.25 4.73
N LEU A 426 -6.49 -6.99 5.46
CA LEU A 426 -7.79 -7.59 5.14
C LEU A 426 -8.34 -7.13 3.78
N ALA A 427 -8.14 -5.85 3.44
CA ALA A 427 -8.54 -5.34 2.14
C ALA A 427 -7.72 -5.95 1.00
N ALA A 428 -6.41 -6.09 1.18
CA ALA A 428 -5.52 -6.74 0.21
C ALA A 428 -5.87 -8.23 0.05
N THR A 429 -6.13 -8.94 1.16
CA THR A 429 -6.61 -10.32 1.15
C THR A 429 -7.89 -10.46 0.34
N ALA A 430 -8.89 -9.61 0.61
CA ALA A 430 -10.15 -9.61 -0.13
C ALA A 430 -9.97 -9.29 -1.63
N GLN A 431 -9.07 -8.35 -1.97
CA GLN A 431 -8.75 -8.03 -3.36
C GLN A 431 -8.10 -9.22 -4.08
N ASN A 432 -7.13 -9.89 -3.45
CA ASN A 432 -6.47 -11.07 -4.01
C ASN A 432 -7.46 -12.23 -4.20
N LEU A 433 -8.30 -12.51 -3.21
CA LEU A 433 -9.35 -13.55 -3.32
C LEU A 433 -10.35 -13.24 -4.46
N ARG A 434 -10.81 -12.01 -4.57
CA ARG A 434 -11.69 -11.57 -5.67
C ARG A 434 -10.99 -11.66 -7.04
N ARG A 435 -9.70 -11.29 -7.09
CA ARG A 435 -8.89 -11.38 -8.30
C ARG A 435 -8.73 -12.83 -8.74
N MET A 436 -8.40 -13.72 -7.83
CA MET A 436 -8.29 -15.15 -8.08
C MET A 436 -9.61 -15.76 -8.56
N ALA A 437 -10.71 -15.43 -7.88
CA ALA A 437 -12.07 -15.86 -8.27
C ALA A 437 -12.49 -15.37 -9.66
N ALA A 438 -11.99 -14.22 -10.12
CA ALA A 438 -12.24 -13.69 -11.45
C ALA A 438 -11.31 -14.28 -12.53
N TRP A 439 -10.03 -14.54 -12.17
CA TRP A 439 -9.00 -15.02 -13.08
C TRP A 439 -9.22 -16.46 -13.52
N LEU A 440 -9.63 -17.32 -12.61
CA LEU A 440 -9.84 -18.75 -12.82
C LEU A 440 -11.23 -19.08 -13.40
N MET A 441 -11.99 -18.07 -13.84
CA MET A 441 -13.21 -18.31 -14.60
C MET A 441 -12.89 -18.91 -15.97
N PRO A 442 -13.61 -19.97 -16.40
CA PRO A 442 -13.56 -20.38 -17.80
C PRO A 442 -13.99 -19.19 -18.66
N LYS A 443 -13.15 -18.80 -19.61
CA LYS A 443 -13.45 -17.78 -20.63
C LYS A 443 -14.50 -18.32 -21.60
N GLY A 444 -15.74 -18.42 -21.15
CA GLY A 444 -16.82 -18.99 -21.97
C GLY A 444 -18.18 -18.78 -21.34
N LYS A 445 -18.93 -17.81 -21.90
CA LYS A 445 -20.28 -17.35 -21.60
C LYS A 445 -20.38 -16.29 -20.50
N GLU A 446 -20.47 -15.06 -20.99
CA GLU A 446 -21.02 -13.91 -20.28
C GLU A 446 -22.46 -14.24 -19.81
N ALA A 447 -22.61 -14.65 -18.56
CA ALA A 447 -23.86 -14.46 -17.86
C ALA A 447 -23.76 -13.06 -17.22
N GLY A 448 -24.55 -12.13 -17.74
CA GLY A 448 -24.52 -10.69 -17.50
C GLY A 448 -24.61 -10.24 -16.04
N ILE A 449 -23.50 -10.28 -15.37
CA ILE A 449 -23.20 -9.40 -14.25
C ILE A 449 -21.77 -8.91 -14.50
N ALA A 450 -21.67 -7.75 -15.14
CA ALA A 450 -20.43 -7.01 -15.22
C ALA A 450 -19.98 -6.70 -13.79
N ILE A 451 -18.99 -7.45 -13.30
CA ILE A 451 -18.22 -7.02 -12.14
C ILE A 451 -17.29 -5.94 -12.72
N PRO A 452 -17.47 -4.66 -12.36
CA PRO A 452 -16.54 -3.62 -12.81
C PRO A 452 -15.15 -4.00 -12.29
N ILE A 453 -14.23 -4.10 -13.21
CA ILE A 453 -12.79 -4.33 -12.98
C ILE A 453 -12.19 -3.12 -12.28
#